data_68bb6b5909a3c528696eeccae0c48cde
#
_entry.id   68bb6b5909a3c528696eeccae0c48cde
#
_cell.length_a   1.000
_cell.length_b   1.000
_cell.length_c   1.000
_cell.angle_alpha   90.00
_cell.angle_beta   90.00
_cell.angle_gamma   90.00
#
_symmetry.space_group_name_H-M   'P 1'
#
loop_
_entity.id
_entity.type
_entity.pdbx_description
1 polymer ?
#
loop_
_entity_poly.entity_id
_entity_poly.type
_entity_poly.pdbx_seq_one_letter_code
_entity_poly.pdbx_strand_id
1 'polypeptide(L)'
;SDSAVALGRTHADTAWAARTMVEPGDEADIGSLRTVCVLFADVAGSTRLYERLGDAEALHAVDRCLKRMVRVAEGYGGRVIKTIGDEILTVFGLADSAFQAACEMQQRVDDLPPASGIKLAIRVGFHRGPVIEENNDVFGDSVNVASRLTDLAKAGQIITSHETIEALSAPLRGSVRELAQVSVKGKESDTRVFEVMWQGSADMTMLGPSPVVRPLPHTRLKVRHQNVSILIDNQRSQLT
;
A
#
# COMPACT_ATOMS: atom_id res chain seq x y z
N SER A 1 70.97 -37.31 -31.54
CA SER A 1 69.66 -37.87 -31.83
C SER A 1 68.82 -37.78 -30.55
N ASP A 2 67.83 -37.07 -30.34
CA ASP A 2 66.62 -36.88 -31.10
C ASP A 2 65.88 -35.62 -30.65
N SER A 3 65.36 -34.97 -31.61
CA SER A 3 64.51 -33.81 -31.49
C SER A 3 63.13 -34.22 -30.96
N ALA A 4 62.56 -33.46 -30.06
CA ALA A 4 61.13 -33.46 -29.80
C ALA A 4 60.56 -32.05 -29.86
N VAL A 5 59.63 -31.88 -30.78
CA VAL A 5 58.95 -30.67 -31.16
C VAL A 5 58.02 -30.21 -30.06
N ALA A 6 58.20 -29.00 -29.58
CA ALA A 6 57.22 -28.31 -28.70
C ALA A 6 56.15 -27.68 -29.55
N LEU A 7 54.91 -28.18 -29.40
CA LEU A 7 53.71 -27.56 -29.94
C LEU A 7 53.20 -26.45 -28.97
N GLY A 8 53.13 -25.26 -29.52
CA GLY A 8 52.67 -24.08 -28.80
C GLY A 8 51.23 -24.19 -28.35
N ARG A 9 50.98 -23.86 -27.11
CA ARG A 9 49.62 -23.54 -26.60
C ARG A 9 49.44 -22.04 -26.72
N THR A 10 48.45 -21.69 -27.47
CA THR A 10 48.07 -20.32 -27.77
C THR A 10 47.47 -19.59 -26.54
N HIS A 11 47.80 -18.31 -26.41
CA HIS A 11 47.38 -17.36 -25.38
C HIS A 11 45.89 -17.05 -25.30
N ALA A 12 44.98 -17.92 -25.79
CA ALA A 12 43.55 -17.67 -25.80
C ALA A 12 42.79 -18.27 -24.61
N ASP A 13 43.39 -19.18 -23.84
CA ASP A 13 42.64 -19.92 -22.79
C ASP A 13 42.77 -19.36 -21.37
N THR A 14 43.48 -18.25 -21.19
CA THR A 14 43.64 -17.63 -19.85
C THR A 14 42.80 -16.37 -19.65
N ALA A 15 42.08 -15.91 -20.67
CA ALA A 15 41.30 -14.68 -20.56
C ALA A 15 39.87 -14.88 -20.05
N TRP A 16 39.32 -16.11 -20.00
CA TRP A 16 37.98 -16.35 -19.50
C TRP A 16 37.93 -16.65 -17.99
N ALA A 17 39.02 -17.20 -17.44
CA ALA A 17 39.12 -17.56 -16.01
C ALA A 17 39.33 -16.36 -15.08
N ALA A 18 39.72 -15.20 -15.63
CA ALA A 18 39.93 -13.97 -14.85
C ALA A 18 38.66 -13.09 -14.71
N ARG A 19 37.51 -13.54 -15.23
CA ARG A 19 36.23 -12.76 -15.20
C ARG A 19 35.19 -13.25 -14.20
N THR A 20 35.54 -14.16 -13.31
CA THR A 20 34.63 -14.72 -12.28
C THR A 20 35.22 -14.61 -10.87
N MET A 21 36.10 -13.66 -10.61
CA MET A 21 36.26 -13.16 -9.26
C MET A 21 35.42 -11.89 -9.14
N VAL A 22 34.14 -12.06 -8.88
CA VAL A 22 33.31 -11.05 -8.23
C VAL A 22 33.92 -10.89 -6.84
N GLU A 23 34.49 -9.72 -6.58
CA GLU A 23 34.94 -9.32 -5.25
C GLU A 23 33.78 -9.56 -4.30
N PRO A 24 33.94 -10.18 -3.10
CA PRO A 24 32.89 -10.31 -2.10
C PRO A 24 32.72 -8.96 -1.43
N GLY A 25 31.97 -8.06 -2.08
CA GLY A 25 31.76 -6.69 -1.63
C GLY A 25 30.56 -5.98 -2.26
N ASP A 26 30.05 -6.48 -3.38
CA ASP A 26 28.81 -6.01 -4.00
C ASP A 26 27.72 -7.13 -3.96
N GLU A 27 27.43 -7.65 -2.78
CA GLU A 27 26.06 -8.10 -2.51
C GLU A 27 25.23 -6.81 -2.50
N ALA A 28 24.67 -6.45 -3.67
CA ALA A 28 23.53 -5.57 -3.73
C ALA A 28 22.59 -6.05 -2.64
N ASP A 29 22.29 -5.19 -1.67
CA ASP A 29 21.36 -5.48 -0.57
C ASP A 29 20.02 -5.84 -1.21
N ILE A 30 19.88 -7.12 -1.58
CA ILE A 30 18.64 -7.66 -2.12
C ILE A 30 17.67 -7.56 -0.96
N GLY A 31 16.79 -6.57 -1.03
CA GLY A 31 15.87 -6.21 0.02
C GLY A 31 15.27 -7.42 0.71
N SER A 32 15.18 -7.39 2.02
CA SER A 32 14.71 -8.53 2.81
C SER A 32 13.23 -8.80 2.57
N LEU A 33 12.88 -10.04 2.22
CA LEU A 33 11.48 -10.47 2.10
C LEU A 33 10.88 -10.61 3.51
N ARG A 34 9.82 -9.86 3.78
CA ARG A 34 9.11 -9.87 5.07
C ARG A 34 7.61 -9.91 4.87
N THR A 35 6.89 -10.57 5.77
CA THR A 35 5.43 -10.51 5.82
C THR A 35 4.99 -9.45 6.81
N VAL A 36 4.32 -8.42 6.31
CA VAL A 36 3.84 -7.27 7.10
C VAL A 36 2.39 -6.93 6.72
N CYS A 37 1.74 -6.07 7.51
CA CYS A 37 0.55 -5.37 7.07
C CYS A 37 0.94 -4.03 6.48
N VAL A 38 0.62 -3.84 5.21
CA VAL A 38 0.74 -2.56 4.50
C VAL A 38 -0.57 -1.81 4.66
N LEU A 39 -0.51 -0.56 5.09
CA LEU A 39 -1.67 0.30 5.29
C LEU A 39 -1.46 1.62 4.55
N PHE A 40 -2.45 1.98 3.75
CA PHE A 40 -2.61 3.32 3.19
C PHE A 40 -3.77 4.03 3.87
N ALA A 41 -3.59 5.29 4.18
CA ALA A 41 -4.64 6.17 4.67
C ALA A 41 -4.58 7.50 3.94
N ASP A 42 -5.70 7.92 3.35
CA ASP A 42 -5.81 9.03 2.40
C ASP A 42 -6.95 9.97 2.82
N VAL A 43 -6.73 11.27 2.69
CA VAL A 43 -7.75 12.29 2.98
C VAL A 43 -8.80 12.31 1.87
N ALA A 44 -10.03 11.93 2.22
CA ALA A 44 -11.11 11.85 1.26
C ALA A 44 -11.57 13.25 0.81
N GLY A 45 -11.61 13.45 -0.52
CA GLY A 45 -12.14 14.69 -1.10
C GLY A 45 -11.24 15.90 -0.97
N SER A 46 -9.93 15.71 -0.79
CA SER A 46 -8.93 16.77 -0.68
C SER A 46 -9.00 17.79 -1.84
N THR A 47 -9.21 17.35 -3.08
CA THR A 47 -9.38 18.23 -4.24
C THR A 47 -10.50 19.25 -4.04
N ARG A 48 -11.67 18.78 -3.55
CA ARG A 48 -12.79 19.68 -3.24
C ARG A 48 -12.49 20.63 -2.08
N LEU A 49 -11.64 20.18 -1.15
CA LEU A 49 -11.21 21.00 -0.03
C LEU A 49 -10.39 22.19 -0.54
N TYR A 50 -9.42 21.94 -1.44
CA TYR A 50 -8.63 22.98 -2.08
C TYR A 50 -9.48 23.96 -2.89
N GLU A 51 -10.44 23.46 -3.65
CA GLU A 51 -11.36 24.31 -4.43
C GLU A 51 -12.22 25.22 -3.54
N ARG A 52 -12.60 24.78 -2.33
CA ARG A 52 -13.50 25.53 -1.44
C ARG A 52 -12.80 26.44 -0.47
N LEU A 53 -11.66 26.06 0.05
CA LEU A 53 -10.93 26.77 1.11
C LEU A 53 -9.75 27.60 0.58
N GLY A 54 -9.31 27.32 -0.66
CA GLY A 54 -8.04 27.82 -1.17
C GLY A 54 -6.84 27.04 -0.62
N ASP A 55 -5.68 27.27 -1.25
CA ASP A 55 -4.50 26.41 -1.04
C ASP A 55 -3.98 26.43 0.40
N ALA A 56 -3.87 27.58 1.03
CA ALA A 56 -3.28 27.71 2.36
C ALA A 56 -4.13 27.01 3.46
N GLU A 57 -5.44 27.24 3.47
CA GLU A 57 -6.33 26.68 4.49
C GLU A 57 -6.54 25.17 4.28
N ALA A 58 -6.69 24.74 3.03
CA ALA A 58 -6.79 23.34 2.68
C ALA A 58 -5.50 22.57 3.05
N LEU A 59 -4.33 23.12 2.76
CA LEU A 59 -3.04 22.56 3.14
C LEU A 59 -2.93 22.38 4.66
N HIS A 60 -3.32 23.36 5.45
CA HIS A 60 -3.32 23.27 6.92
C HIS A 60 -4.29 22.19 7.42
N ALA A 61 -5.46 22.05 6.81
CA ALA A 61 -6.43 21.05 7.19
C ALA A 61 -5.92 19.64 6.88
N VAL A 62 -5.37 19.42 5.70
CA VAL A 62 -4.75 18.15 5.29
C VAL A 62 -3.56 17.80 6.19
N ASP A 63 -2.66 18.75 6.45
CA ASP A 63 -1.49 18.55 7.34
C ASP A 63 -1.92 18.11 8.75
N ARG A 64 -2.99 18.66 9.30
CA ARG A 64 -3.54 18.21 10.58
C ARG A 64 -4.00 16.75 10.55
N CYS A 65 -4.67 16.33 9.46
CA CYS A 65 -5.06 14.93 9.27
C CYS A 65 -3.83 14.04 9.19
N LEU A 66 -2.86 14.38 8.34
CA LEU A 66 -1.64 13.59 8.16
C LEU A 66 -0.88 13.42 9.49
N LYS A 67 -0.71 14.49 10.25
CA LYS A 67 -0.07 14.44 11.57
C LYS A 67 -0.82 13.55 12.57
N ARG A 68 -2.15 13.52 12.52
CA ARG A 68 -2.95 12.61 13.36
C ARG A 68 -2.73 11.15 12.96
N MET A 69 -2.79 10.85 11.66
CA MET A 69 -2.60 9.50 11.15
C MET A 69 -1.19 8.97 11.46
N VAL A 70 -0.15 9.79 11.27
CA VAL A 70 1.24 9.44 11.60
C VAL A 70 1.39 9.10 13.08
N ARG A 71 0.91 9.95 13.99
CA ARG A 71 0.98 9.70 15.44
C ARG A 71 0.27 8.42 15.87
N VAL A 72 -0.88 8.15 15.25
CA VAL A 72 -1.62 6.90 15.51
C VAL A 72 -0.83 5.70 15.01
N ALA A 73 -0.30 5.75 13.78
CA ALA A 73 0.50 4.65 13.24
C ALA A 73 1.68 4.31 14.15
N GLU A 74 2.45 5.31 14.55
CA GLU A 74 3.60 5.15 15.46
C GLU A 74 3.16 4.63 16.84
N GLY A 75 2.04 5.10 17.38
CA GLY A 75 1.49 4.67 18.66
C GLY A 75 1.10 3.19 18.70
N TYR A 76 0.75 2.59 17.56
CA TYR A 76 0.47 1.16 17.42
C TYR A 76 1.67 0.34 16.91
N GLY A 77 2.87 0.91 16.97
CA GLY A 77 4.11 0.24 16.56
C GLY A 77 4.26 0.13 15.05
N GLY A 78 3.53 0.93 14.29
CA GLY A 78 3.70 1.06 12.85
C GLY A 78 4.89 1.92 12.48
N ARG A 79 5.49 1.62 11.34
CA ARG A 79 6.54 2.42 10.75
C ARG A 79 5.97 3.17 9.54
N VAL A 80 6.03 4.50 9.60
CA VAL A 80 5.66 5.35 8.48
C VAL A 80 6.76 5.28 7.43
N ILE A 81 6.43 4.79 6.25
CA ILE A 81 7.34 4.64 5.12
C ILE A 81 7.50 5.98 4.43
N LYS A 82 6.37 6.59 4.05
CA LYS A 82 6.35 7.88 3.37
C LYS A 82 4.97 8.53 3.41
N THR A 83 4.96 9.84 3.18
CA THR A 83 3.76 10.62 2.89
C THR A 83 3.76 10.98 1.41
N ILE A 84 2.64 10.77 0.73
CA ILE A 84 2.47 10.98 -0.71
C ILE A 84 1.29 11.93 -0.91
N GLY A 85 1.56 13.24 -1.00
CA GLY A 85 0.47 14.23 -1.08
C GLY A 85 -0.36 14.26 0.20
N ASP A 86 -1.59 13.80 0.12
CA ASP A 86 -2.57 13.72 1.21
C ASP A 86 -2.76 12.30 1.77
N GLU A 87 -1.86 11.38 1.42
CA GLU A 87 -1.86 9.98 1.81
C GLU A 87 -0.61 9.61 2.61
N ILE A 88 -0.74 8.67 3.55
CA ILE A 88 0.40 8.03 4.22
C ILE A 88 0.48 6.55 3.85
N LEU A 89 1.70 6.05 3.68
CA LEU A 89 2.03 4.64 3.58
C LEU A 89 2.73 4.20 4.86
N THR A 90 2.17 3.20 5.53
CA THR A 90 2.69 2.65 6.78
C THR A 90 2.75 1.13 6.74
N VAL A 91 3.63 0.53 7.54
CA VAL A 91 3.70 -0.92 7.72
C VAL A 91 3.65 -1.30 9.18
N PHE A 92 3.03 -2.44 9.46
CA PHE A 92 2.89 -3.01 10.81
C PHE A 92 3.34 -4.47 10.78
N GLY A 93 4.00 -4.92 11.83
CA GLY A 93 4.41 -6.33 11.97
C GLY A 93 3.23 -7.26 12.23
N LEU A 94 2.15 -6.76 12.85
CA LEU A 94 0.97 -7.54 13.24
C LEU A 94 -0.30 -7.00 12.58
N ALA A 95 -1.20 -7.90 12.19
CA ALA A 95 -2.51 -7.54 11.63
C ALA A 95 -3.39 -6.79 12.65
N ASP A 96 -3.35 -7.21 13.91
CA ASP A 96 -4.11 -6.58 14.99
C ASP A 96 -3.68 -5.12 15.21
N SER A 97 -2.37 -4.83 15.14
CA SER A 97 -1.85 -3.47 15.25
C SER A 97 -2.33 -2.57 14.11
N ALA A 98 -2.30 -3.08 12.86
CA ALA A 98 -2.80 -2.36 11.70
C ALA A 98 -4.31 -2.10 11.81
N PHE A 99 -5.09 -3.10 12.25
CA PHE A 99 -6.52 -2.99 12.46
C PHE A 99 -6.86 -1.91 13.50
N GLN A 100 -6.22 -1.96 14.67
CA GLN A 100 -6.45 -1.00 15.75
C GLN A 100 -6.01 0.41 15.34
N ALA A 101 -4.86 0.54 14.65
CA ALA A 101 -4.40 1.81 14.11
C ALA A 101 -5.40 2.39 13.10
N ALA A 102 -5.94 1.58 12.19
CA ALA A 102 -6.93 2.01 11.20
C ALA A 102 -8.20 2.55 11.89
N CYS A 103 -8.72 1.85 12.90
CA CYS A 103 -9.88 2.29 13.68
C CYS A 103 -9.59 3.61 14.42
N GLU A 104 -8.46 3.70 15.09
CA GLU A 104 -8.06 4.92 15.83
C GLU A 104 -7.81 6.10 14.88
N MET A 105 -7.24 5.88 13.68
CA MET A 105 -7.08 6.93 12.66
C MET A 105 -8.44 7.52 12.28
N GLN A 106 -9.44 6.68 11.99
CA GLN A 106 -10.79 7.13 11.69
C GLN A 106 -11.36 7.97 12.84
N GLN A 107 -11.29 7.47 14.06
CA GLN A 107 -11.79 8.17 15.26
C GLN A 107 -11.11 9.52 15.44
N ARG A 108 -9.78 9.57 15.36
CA ARG A 108 -9.01 10.79 15.57
C ARG A 108 -9.22 11.84 14.49
N VAL A 109 -9.48 11.42 13.25
CA VAL A 109 -9.83 12.36 12.18
C VAL A 109 -11.28 12.80 12.30
N ASP A 110 -12.19 11.92 12.68
CA ASP A 110 -13.59 12.26 12.95
C ASP A 110 -13.74 13.29 14.08
N ASP A 111 -12.88 13.22 15.10
CA ASP A 111 -12.82 14.17 16.23
C ASP A 111 -12.21 15.54 15.87
N LEU A 112 -11.62 15.69 14.66
CA LEU A 112 -11.07 16.99 14.26
C LEU A 112 -12.19 17.99 14.03
N PRO A 113 -12.01 19.26 14.49
CA PRO A 113 -12.96 20.31 14.17
C PRO A 113 -13.02 20.54 12.66
N PRO A 114 -14.21 20.84 12.11
CA PRO A 114 -14.34 21.18 10.71
C PRO A 114 -13.42 22.34 10.31
N ALA A 115 -12.85 22.28 9.11
CA ALA A 115 -12.14 23.39 8.50
C ALA A 115 -13.14 24.26 7.73
N SER A 116 -13.39 25.48 8.16
CA SER A 116 -14.41 26.39 7.58
C SER A 116 -15.77 25.70 7.33
N GLY A 117 -16.22 24.89 8.28
CA GLY A 117 -17.49 24.15 8.20
C GLY A 117 -17.42 22.85 7.38
N ILE A 118 -16.26 22.48 6.85
CA ILE A 118 -16.07 21.24 6.11
C ILE A 118 -15.45 20.21 7.04
N LYS A 119 -16.17 19.11 7.29
CA LYS A 119 -15.66 17.97 8.06
C LYS A 119 -14.72 17.15 7.20
N LEU A 120 -13.54 16.85 7.77
CA LEU A 120 -12.56 15.99 7.14
C LEU A 120 -12.90 14.53 7.38
N ALA A 121 -12.58 13.69 6.42
CA ALA A 121 -12.71 12.26 6.51
C ALA A 121 -11.52 11.59 5.81
N ILE A 122 -11.24 10.34 6.14
CA ILE A 122 -10.20 9.55 5.50
C ILE A 122 -10.76 8.24 4.94
N ARG A 123 -10.05 7.68 3.99
CA ARG A 123 -10.20 6.30 3.50
C ARG A 123 -9.00 5.51 3.95
N VAL A 124 -9.22 4.30 4.38
CA VAL A 124 -8.14 3.43 4.83
C VAL A 124 -8.25 2.08 4.14
N GLY A 125 -7.14 1.61 3.59
CA GLY A 125 -7.01 0.25 3.06
C GLY A 125 -5.78 -0.42 3.63
N PHE A 126 -5.88 -1.69 4.04
CA PHE A 126 -4.73 -2.42 4.52
C PHE A 126 -4.78 -3.90 4.15
N HIS A 127 -3.60 -4.47 3.93
CA HIS A 127 -3.42 -5.84 3.49
C HIS A 127 -2.19 -6.48 4.11
N ARG A 128 -2.32 -7.73 4.55
CA ARG A 128 -1.21 -8.51 5.06
C ARG A 128 -0.65 -9.41 3.98
N GLY A 129 0.64 -9.28 3.70
CA GLY A 129 1.31 -10.11 2.73
C GLY A 129 2.83 -9.88 2.67
N PRO A 130 3.51 -10.60 1.79
CA PRO A 130 4.95 -10.46 1.60
C PRO A 130 5.29 -9.14 0.89
N VAL A 131 6.32 -8.48 1.39
CA VAL A 131 6.92 -7.29 0.78
C VAL A 131 8.44 -7.44 0.73
N ILE A 132 9.07 -6.74 -0.19
CA ILE A 132 10.51 -6.54 -0.22
C ILE A 132 10.79 -5.20 0.45
N GLU A 133 11.58 -5.19 1.52
CA GLU A 133 12.05 -3.96 2.16
C GLU A 133 13.43 -3.61 1.63
N GLU A 134 13.56 -2.44 1.05
CA GLU A 134 14.81 -1.92 0.49
C GLU A 134 14.86 -0.40 0.66
N ASN A 135 16.00 0.13 1.09
CA ASN A 135 16.23 1.58 1.24
C ASN A 135 15.13 2.30 2.03
N ASN A 136 14.66 1.69 3.11
CA ASN A 136 13.57 2.19 3.95
C ASN A 136 12.21 2.36 3.21
N ASP A 137 12.04 1.72 2.06
CA ASP A 137 10.79 1.63 1.31
C ASP A 137 10.30 0.18 1.25
N VAL A 138 9.08 -0.03 0.75
CA VAL A 138 8.46 -1.35 0.62
C VAL A 138 7.93 -1.54 -0.80
N PHE A 139 8.13 -2.75 -1.33
CA PHE A 139 7.78 -3.11 -2.70
C PHE A 139 7.07 -4.46 -2.74
N GLY A 140 6.29 -4.69 -3.78
CA GLY A 140 5.67 -5.97 -4.07
C GLY A 140 4.17 -5.89 -4.25
N ASP A 141 3.57 -7.02 -4.60
CA ASP A 141 2.14 -7.12 -4.91
C ASP A 141 1.25 -6.73 -3.70
N SER A 142 1.71 -7.04 -2.48
CA SER A 142 0.98 -6.68 -1.26
C SER A 142 0.80 -5.17 -1.08
N VAL A 143 1.76 -4.36 -1.54
CA VAL A 143 1.66 -2.89 -1.54
C VAL A 143 0.57 -2.44 -2.52
N ASN A 144 0.54 -3.04 -3.71
CA ASN A 144 -0.48 -2.75 -4.71
C ASN A 144 -1.88 -3.16 -4.26
N VAL A 145 -2.02 -4.30 -3.59
CA VAL A 145 -3.31 -4.75 -3.03
C VAL A 145 -3.80 -3.75 -1.99
N ALA A 146 -2.97 -3.34 -1.04
CA ALA A 146 -3.34 -2.36 -0.02
C ALA A 146 -3.78 -1.01 -0.64
N SER A 147 -3.06 -0.50 -1.63
CA SER A 147 -3.42 0.72 -2.36
C SER A 147 -4.80 0.58 -3.03
N ARG A 148 -5.07 -0.54 -3.71
CA ARG A 148 -6.38 -0.80 -4.35
C ARG A 148 -7.52 -0.89 -3.35
N LEU A 149 -7.28 -1.46 -2.16
CA LEU A 149 -8.28 -1.50 -1.09
C LEU A 149 -8.61 -0.09 -0.61
N THR A 150 -7.62 0.80 -0.52
CA THR A 150 -7.83 2.21 -0.20
C THR A 150 -8.65 2.93 -1.27
N ASP A 151 -8.39 2.65 -2.55
CA ASP A 151 -9.18 3.20 -3.67
C ASP A 151 -10.64 2.73 -3.66
N LEU A 152 -10.91 1.51 -3.18
CA LEU A 152 -12.27 0.98 -3.01
C LEU A 152 -13.02 1.61 -1.84
N ALA A 153 -12.29 2.10 -0.83
CA ALA A 153 -12.88 2.69 0.36
C ALA A 153 -13.54 4.04 0.05
N LYS A 154 -14.69 4.27 0.64
CA LYS A 154 -15.34 5.58 0.71
C LYS A 154 -14.83 6.37 1.91
N ALA A 155 -15.13 7.68 1.94
CA ALA A 155 -14.88 8.51 3.11
C ALA A 155 -15.47 7.85 4.38
N GLY A 156 -14.64 7.72 5.41
CA GLY A 156 -15.02 7.06 6.67
C GLY A 156 -14.95 5.53 6.66
N GLN A 157 -14.55 4.89 5.55
CA GLN A 157 -14.43 3.43 5.48
C GLN A 157 -13.01 2.93 5.70
N ILE A 158 -12.92 1.72 6.24
CA ILE A 158 -11.71 0.93 6.35
C ILE A 158 -11.95 -0.38 5.61
N ILE A 159 -11.13 -0.66 4.60
CA ILE A 159 -11.26 -1.85 3.76
C ILE A 159 -10.03 -2.74 3.90
N THR A 160 -10.25 -4.04 3.97
CA THR A 160 -9.17 -5.03 4.08
C THR A 160 -9.47 -6.30 3.29
N SER A 161 -8.49 -7.19 3.18
CA SER A 161 -8.55 -8.45 2.46
C SER A 161 -8.81 -9.64 3.38
N HIS A 162 -9.18 -10.76 2.77
CA HIS A 162 -9.37 -12.03 3.47
C HIS A 162 -8.10 -12.51 4.18
N GLU A 163 -6.95 -12.39 3.53
CA GLU A 163 -5.65 -12.79 4.09
C GLU A 163 -5.32 -12.02 5.38
N THR A 164 -5.75 -10.78 5.45
CA THR A 164 -5.61 -9.97 6.66
C THR A 164 -6.56 -10.46 7.75
N ILE A 165 -7.83 -10.78 7.40
CA ILE A 165 -8.82 -11.29 8.36
C ILE A 165 -8.37 -12.60 8.99
N GLU A 166 -7.76 -13.50 8.22
CA GLU A 166 -7.23 -14.77 8.74
C GLU A 166 -6.12 -14.57 9.78
N ALA A 167 -5.36 -13.50 9.64
CA ALA A 167 -4.27 -13.14 10.55
C ALA A 167 -4.70 -12.34 11.80
N LEU A 168 -5.96 -11.86 11.85
CA LEU A 168 -6.49 -11.17 13.02
C LEU A 168 -6.75 -12.14 14.18
N SER A 169 -6.59 -11.65 15.39
CA SER A 169 -7.06 -12.33 16.60
C SER A 169 -8.59 -12.48 16.59
N ALA A 170 -9.10 -13.53 17.23
CA ALA A 170 -10.53 -13.83 17.25
C ALA A 170 -11.43 -12.67 17.72
N PRO A 171 -11.08 -11.89 18.75
CA PRO A 171 -11.91 -10.77 19.19
C PRO A 171 -12.14 -9.71 18.10
N LEU A 172 -11.13 -9.44 17.24
CA LEU A 172 -11.23 -8.41 16.23
C LEU A 172 -12.04 -8.85 15.00
N ARG A 173 -12.09 -10.15 14.71
CA ARG A 173 -12.86 -10.69 13.57
C ARG A 173 -14.36 -10.42 13.67
N GLY A 174 -14.91 -10.24 14.88
CA GLY A 174 -16.31 -9.91 15.08
C GLY A 174 -16.70 -8.50 14.61
N SER A 175 -15.72 -7.63 14.37
CA SER A 175 -15.94 -6.25 13.94
C SER A 175 -15.72 -6.05 12.44
N VAL A 176 -15.83 -7.11 11.62
CA VAL A 176 -15.67 -7.04 10.17
C VAL A 176 -16.92 -7.54 9.45
N ARG A 177 -17.19 -6.93 8.29
CA ARG A 177 -18.29 -7.31 7.40
C ARG A 177 -17.76 -7.60 6.01
N GLU A 178 -18.11 -8.75 5.45
CA GLU A 178 -17.80 -9.03 4.04
C GLU A 178 -18.62 -8.12 3.13
N LEU A 179 -17.96 -7.45 2.19
CA LEU A 179 -18.63 -6.55 1.25
C LEU A 179 -18.94 -7.22 -0.07
N ALA A 180 -17.95 -7.82 -0.72
CA ALA A 180 -18.10 -8.46 -2.01
C ALA A 180 -16.83 -9.25 -2.37
N GLN A 181 -16.97 -10.15 -3.35
CA GLN A 181 -15.83 -10.65 -4.10
C GLN A 181 -15.49 -9.63 -5.20
N VAL A 182 -14.28 -9.10 -5.16
CA VAL A 182 -13.81 -8.14 -6.17
C VAL A 182 -12.74 -8.82 -7.01
N SER A 183 -12.98 -8.89 -8.33
CA SER A 183 -11.95 -9.31 -9.25
C SER A 183 -10.86 -8.25 -9.29
N VAL A 184 -9.72 -8.54 -8.70
CA VAL A 184 -8.54 -7.67 -8.76
C VAL A 184 -7.81 -8.00 -10.07
N LYS A 185 -7.90 -7.09 -11.05
CA LYS A 185 -7.21 -7.21 -12.34
C LYS A 185 -5.72 -7.52 -12.11
N GLY A 186 -5.26 -8.67 -12.60
CA GLY A 186 -3.88 -9.12 -12.48
C GLY A 186 -3.64 -10.28 -11.50
N LYS A 187 -4.67 -10.72 -10.75
CA LYS A 187 -4.70 -12.02 -10.07
C LYS A 187 -5.79 -12.87 -10.68
N GLU A 188 -5.51 -14.16 -10.92
CA GLU A 188 -6.48 -15.13 -11.43
C GLU A 188 -7.59 -15.49 -10.43
N SER A 189 -7.51 -14.99 -9.19
CA SER A 189 -8.49 -15.25 -8.14
C SER A 189 -9.15 -13.95 -7.65
N ASP A 190 -10.48 -14.01 -7.52
CA ASP A 190 -11.25 -12.97 -6.88
C ASP A 190 -10.78 -12.76 -5.43
N THR A 191 -10.46 -11.52 -5.07
CA THR A 191 -10.09 -11.15 -3.71
C THR A 191 -11.36 -10.84 -2.93
N ARG A 192 -11.58 -11.56 -1.82
CA ARG A 192 -12.66 -11.25 -0.88
C ARG A 192 -12.30 -10.00 -0.10
N VAL A 193 -13.21 -9.04 -0.08
CA VAL A 193 -13.02 -7.71 0.50
C VAL A 193 -13.93 -7.54 1.71
N PHE A 194 -13.38 -6.98 2.78
CA PHE A 194 -14.06 -6.80 4.05
C PHE A 194 -13.98 -5.34 4.50
N GLU A 195 -15.05 -4.87 5.14
CA GLU A 195 -15.08 -3.58 5.81
C GLU A 195 -14.90 -3.78 7.32
N VAL A 196 -14.06 -2.97 7.93
CA VAL A 196 -13.90 -2.90 9.38
C VAL A 196 -14.91 -1.91 9.95
N MET A 197 -15.72 -2.38 10.87
CA MET A 197 -16.75 -1.59 11.56
C MET A 197 -16.13 -0.89 12.78
N TRP A 198 -15.65 0.33 12.61
CA TRP A 198 -14.98 1.11 13.64
C TRP A 198 -15.94 1.99 14.46
N GLN A 199 -17.15 2.27 13.95
CA GLN A 199 -18.21 2.95 14.68
C GLN A 199 -19.05 1.92 15.44
N GLY A 200 -19.46 2.24 16.65
CA GLY A 200 -20.29 1.33 17.47
C GLY A 200 -21.64 1.02 16.81
N SER A 201 -22.23 -0.13 17.15
CA SER A 201 -23.42 -0.72 16.51
C SER A 201 -24.71 0.13 16.56
N ALA A 202 -24.72 1.31 17.14
CA ALA A 202 -25.89 2.19 17.19
C ALA A 202 -26.29 2.75 15.81
N ASP A 203 -25.34 2.90 14.87
CA ASP A 203 -25.60 3.46 13.55
C ASP A 203 -25.84 2.42 12.44
N MET A 204 -25.77 1.13 12.76
CA MET A 204 -25.94 0.04 11.79
C MET A 204 -27.33 -0.06 11.15
N THR A 205 -28.33 0.66 11.67
CA THR A 205 -29.70 0.57 11.17
C THR A 205 -29.99 1.42 9.94
N MET A 206 -29.05 2.29 9.53
CA MET A 206 -29.25 3.26 8.43
C MET A 206 -28.44 2.96 7.15
N LEU A 207 -27.77 1.82 7.05
CA LEU A 207 -27.10 1.42 5.82
C LEU A 207 -28.11 0.68 4.93
N GLY A 208 -28.66 1.40 3.96
CA GLY A 208 -29.43 0.83 2.87
C GLY A 208 -28.67 -0.26 2.09
N PRO A 209 -29.31 -0.98 1.16
CA PRO A 209 -28.72 -2.11 0.48
C PRO A 209 -27.36 -1.74 -0.11
N SER A 210 -26.40 -2.64 0.10
CA SER A 210 -25.00 -2.49 -0.36
C SER A 210 -24.95 -1.96 -1.80
N PRO A 211 -24.17 -0.92 -2.08
CA PRO A 211 -23.98 -0.48 -3.44
C PRO A 211 -23.34 -1.61 -4.25
N VAL A 212 -23.98 -1.98 -5.34
CA VAL A 212 -23.39 -2.88 -6.34
C VAL A 212 -22.07 -2.27 -6.77
N VAL A 213 -20.97 -2.94 -6.45
CA VAL A 213 -19.65 -2.52 -6.89
C VAL A 213 -19.61 -2.66 -8.42
N ARG A 214 -19.78 -1.54 -9.12
CA ARG A 214 -19.55 -1.50 -10.56
C ARG A 214 -18.05 -1.66 -10.81
N PRO A 215 -17.62 -2.48 -11.76
CA PRO A 215 -16.21 -2.53 -12.14
C PRO A 215 -15.77 -1.13 -12.53
N LEU A 216 -14.68 -0.66 -11.91
CA LEU A 216 -14.11 0.65 -12.20
C LEU A 216 -13.60 0.67 -13.64
N PRO A 217 -13.97 1.67 -14.46
CA PRO A 217 -13.37 1.86 -15.75
C PRO A 217 -11.92 2.30 -15.57
N HIS A 218 -10.99 1.48 -16.05
CA HIS A 218 -9.57 1.78 -16.30
C HIS A 218 -8.84 2.62 -15.23
N THR A 219 -8.30 1.93 -14.23
CA THR A 219 -7.44 2.57 -13.22
C THR A 219 -6.07 2.86 -13.83
N ARG A 220 -5.74 4.13 -14.01
CA ARG A 220 -4.38 4.59 -14.32
C ARG A 220 -3.54 4.54 -13.06
N LEU A 221 -2.58 3.64 -12.99
CA LEU A 221 -1.57 3.61 -11.93
C LEU A 221 -0.57 4.74 -12.16
N LYS A 222 -0.53 5.71 -11.24
CA LYS A 222 0.59 6.68 -11.15
C LYS A 222 1.61 6.09 -10.19
N VAL A 223 2.67 5.49 -10.70
CA VAL A 223 3.84 5.15 -9.91
C VAL A 223 4.80 6.34 -9.95
N ARG A 224 4.98 7.02 -8.82
CA ARG A 224 6.02 8.04 -8.67
C ARG A 224 7.27 7.40 -8.08
N HIS A 225 8.29 7.25 -8.87
CA HIS A 225 9.64 6.94 -8.39
C HIS A 225 10.50 8.19 -8.60
N GLN A 226 11.06 8.75 -7.51
CA GLN A 226 12.06 9.83 -7.48
C GLN A 226 11.97 10.83 -8.66
N ASN A 227 10.99 11.75 -8.63
CA ASN A 227 10.79 12.84 -9.61
C ASN A 227 10.49 12.45 -11.07
N VAL A 228 10.22 11.18 -11.37
CA VAL A 228 9.77 10.75 -12.70
C VAL A 228 8.38 10.15 -12.59
N SER A 229 7.39 10.77 -13.24
CA SER A 229 6.04 10.22 -13.37
C SER A 229 6.01 9.29 -14.59
N ILE A 230 5.96 7.98 -14.37
CA ILE A 230 5.73 7.02 -15.45
C ILE A 230 4.24 6.72 -15.50
N LEU A 231 3.60 7.10 -16.59
CA LEU A 231 2.22 6.73 -16.90
C LEU A 231 2.26 5.36 -17.59
N ILE A 232 1.85 4.30 -16.90
CA ILE A 232 1.69 2.99 -17.53
C ILE A 232 0.25 2.89 -18.03
N ASP A 233 0.06 3.05 -19.32
CA ASP A 233 -1.23 2.85 -19.99
C ASP A 233 -1.33 1.38 -20.42
N ASN A 234 -2.27 0.63 -19.83
CA ASN A 234 -2.48 -0.80 -20.06
C ASN A 234 -3.32 -1.07 -21.31
N GLN A 235 -3.22 -0.21 -22.32
CA GLN A 235 -3.93 -0.37 -23.61
C GLN A 235 -3.14 -1.16 -24.67
N ARG A 236 -2.03 -1.83 -24.35
CA ARG A 236 -1.29 -2.65 -25.32
C ARG A 236 -1.27 -4.12 -24.94
N SER A 237 -2.41 -4.77 -24.98
CA SER A 237 -2.49 -6.24 -25.08
C SER A 237 -3.72 -6.64 -25.87
N GLN A 238 -3.85 -6.09 -27.07
CA GLN A 238 -4.62 -6.70 -28.15
C GLN A 238 -3.90 -6.37 -29.46
N LEU A 239 -2.93 -7.16 -29.80
CA LEU A 239 -2.50 -7.36 -31.20
C LEU A 239 -1.86 -8.74 -31.31
N THR A 240 -2.58 -9.55 -32.10
CA THR A 240 -2.25 -10.85 -32.73
C THR A 240 -2.06 -12.01 -31.81
#